data_bab829deb26f943134a592732b918e10
#
_entry.id   bab829deb26f943134a592732b918e10
#
_cell.length_a   1.000
_cell.length_b   1.000
_cell.length_c   1.000
_cell.angle_alpha   90.00
_cell.angle_beta   90.00
_cell.angle_gamma   90.00
#
_symmetry.space_group_name_H-M   'P 1'
#
loop_
_entity.id
_entity.type
_entity.pdbx_description
1 polymer ?
#
loop_
_entity_poly.entity_id
_entity_poly.type
_entity_poly.pdbx_seq_one_letter_code
_entity_poly.pdbx_strand_id
1 'polypeptide(L)'
;MTRVTVSCSAIMNRAFYPAAAVLWLTMFLTAEAVQSATVEVLYAPTDAPLDRLVTLYQHAKRYIYVSVYGLTYPRAVEALVAAKKRGVDVRMLTDHERTQDLKQHTALQTLRLAGIPIRANQHDGLMHLKQVVIDDEINTSGSMNHTTSGNSYNDERMDIITDRAISLKAREHFLSMWNDPLRFAEWK
;
A
#
# COMPACT_ATOMS: atom_id res chain seq x y z
N MET A 1 6.47 -30.12 103.39
CA MET A 1 5.58 -29.78 102.22
C MET A 1 6.38 -28.90 101.33
N THR A 2 7.02 -29.48 100.28
CA THR A 2 7.91 -28.76 99.39
C THR A 2 7.37 -28.91 98.02
N ARG A 3 6.94 -27.80 97.39
CA ARG A 3 6.47 -27.76 96.05
C ARG A 3 7.68 -27.58 95.09
N VAL A 4 7.87 -28.50 94.19
CA VAL A 4 8.86 -28.40 93.07
C VAL A 4 8.12 -27.84 91.88
N THR A 5 8.55 -26.71 91.39
CA THR A 5 8.09 -26.12 90.16
C THR A 5 9.11 -26.45 89.05
N VAL A 6 8.67 -27.18 88.06
CA VAL A 6 9.46 -27.51 86.84
C VAL A 6 9.13 -26.43 85.76
N SER A 7 10.14 -25.67 85.40
CA SER A 7 10.05 -24.70 84.27
C SER A 7 10.43 -25.37 83.01
N CYS A 8 9.48 -25.45 82.08
CA CYS A 8 9.71 -25.98 80.76
C CYS A 8 9.96 -24.81 79.76
N SER A 9 11.21 -24.57 79.44
CA SER A 9 11.60 -23.59 78.39
C SER A 9 11.44 -24.17 77.01
N ALA A 10 10.40 -23.74 76.32
CA ALA A 10 10.20 -24.10 74.95
C ALA A 10 11.12 -23.26 74.02
N ILE A 11 12.10 -23.91 73.38
CA ILE A 11 12.93 -23.33 72.34
C ILE A 11 12.10 -23.26 71.07
N MET A 12 11.63 -22.03 70.72
CA MET A 12 10.97 -21.81 69.43
C MET A 12 12.02 -21.69 68.30
N ASN A 13 12.15 -22.80 67.54
CA ASN A 13 12.93 -22.80 66.33
C ASN A 13 12.20 -22.02 65.24
N ARG A 14 12.63 -20.77 64.94
CA ARG A 14 12.14 -19.99 63.82
C ARG A 14 12.75 -20.53 62.53
N ALA A 15 11.97 -21.35 61.80
CA ALA A 15 12.25 -21.71 60.44
C ALA A 15 12.08 -20.47 59.55
N PHE A 16 13.18 -19.95 59.00
CA PHE A 16 13.16 -18.97 57.91
C PHE A 16 12.68 -19.64 56.63
N TYR A 17 11.47 -19.35 56.22
CA TYR A 17 11.03 -19.66 54.84
C TYR A 17 11.55 -18.55 53.95
N PRO A 18 12.34 -18.83 52.91
CA PRO A 18 12.67 -17.82 51.90
C PRO A 18 11.40 -17.46 51.16
N ALA A 19 11.06 -16.18 51.15
CA ALA A 19 9.96 -15.65 50.36
C ALA A 19 10.30 -15.89 48.88
N ALA A 20 9.66 -16.91 48.29
CA ALA A 20 9.69 -17.11 46.88
C ALA A 20 8.94 -15.94 46.23
N ALA A 21 9.71 -14.99 45.68
CA ALA A 21 9.17 -13.93 44.85
C ALA A 21 8.63 -14.58 43.55
N VAL A 22 7.33 -14.80 43.52
CA VAL A 22 6.62 -15.24 42.30
C VAL A 22 6.61 -14.03 41.38
N LEU A 23 7.57 -13.98 40.45
CA LEU A 23 7.63 -12.99 39.41
C LEU A 23 6.50 -13.33 38.42
N TRP A 24 5.36 -12.67 38.54
CA TRP A 24 4.33 -12.70 37.49
C TRP A 24 4.82 -11.95 36.29
N LEU A 25 5.41 -12.68 35.34
CA LEU A 25 5.72 -12.17 34.00
C LEU A 25 4.36 -12.03 33.29
N THR A 26 3.71 -10.89 33.43
CA THR A 26 2.56 -10.53 32.61
C THR A 26 3.05 -10.34 31.18
N MET A 27 2.96 -11.38 30.40
CA MET A 27 3.11 -11.34 28.95
C MET A 27 1.92 -10.52 28.44
N PHE A 28 2.11 -9.22 28.23
CA PHE A 28 1.18 -8.43 27.45
C PHE A 28 1.24 -8.97 26.01
N LEU A 29 0.37 -9.93 25.68
CA LEU A 29 0.00 -10.17 24.31
C LEU A 29 -0.71 -8.90 23.83
N THR A 30 0.04 -8.00 23.20
CA THR A 30 -0.57 -6.98 22.37
C THR A 30 -1.20 -7.72 21.21
N ALA A 31 -2.50 -8.00 21.32
CA ALA A 31 -3.27 -8.41 20.14
C ALA A 31 -3.18 -7.24 19.17
N GLU A 32 -2.32 -7.36 18.15
CA GLU A 32 -2.40 -6.45 17.03
C GLU A 32 -3.82 -6.58 16.49
N ALA A 33 -4.57 -5.48 16.57
CA ALA A 33 -5.90 -5.44 16.00
C ALA A 33 -5.78 -5.78 14.52
N VAL A 34 -6.29 -6.94 14.12
CA VAL A 34 -6.37 -7.32 12.71
C VAL A 34 -7.30 -6.30 12.06
N GLN A 35 -6.72 -5.30 11.43
CA GLN A 35 -7.48 -4.34 10.66
C GLN A 35 -8.04 -5.09 9.46
N SER A 36 -9.37 -5.24 9.41
CA SER A 36 -10.03 -5.87 8.27
C SER A 36 -9.83 -5.03 7.01
N ALA A 37 -9.53 -5.70 5.90
CA ALA A 37 -9.49 -5.05 4.59
C ALA A 37 -10.84 -4.39 4.27
N THR A 38 -10.80 -3.16 3.76
CA THR A 38 -12.00 -2.51 3.21
C THR A 38 -11.88 -2.42 1.70
N VAL A 39 -12.99 -2.65 1.00
CA VAL A 39 -13.06 -2.57 -0.45
C VAL A 39 -14.17 -1.61 -0.84
N GLU A 40 -13.81 -0.53 -1.51
CA GLU A 40 -14.73 0.40 -2.16
C GLU A 40 -14.85 -0.03 -3.63
N VAL A 41 -16.03 -0.43 -4.06
CA VAL A 41 -16.30 -0.89 -5.42
C VAL A 41 -16.97 0.22 -6.21
N LEU A 42 -16.37 0.61 -7.32
CA LEU A 42 -16.83 1.72 -8.16
C LEU A 42 -17.06 1.26 -9.59
N TYR A 43 -18.16 1.67 -10.18
CA TYR A 43 -18.52 1.39 -11.56
C TYR A 43 -18.56 2.67 -12.40
N ALA A 44 -17.87 2.67 -13.52
CA ALA A 44 -18.04 3.70 -14.53
C ALA A 44 -19.24 3.33 -15.46
N PRO A 45 -19.91 4.32 -16.02
CA PRO A 45 -19.67 5.76 -15.83
C PRO A 45 -20.28 6.36 -14.57
N THR A 46 -21.10 5.60 -13.83
CA THR A 46 -21.99 6.10 -12.76
C THR A 46 -21.24 6.75 -11.60
N ASP A 47 -20.16 6.09 -11.13
CA ASP A 47 -19.44 6.51 -9.92
C ASP A 47 -18.20 7.37 -10.23
N ALA A 48 -17.88 7.59 -11.51
CA ALA A 48 -16.70 8.32 -11.97
C ALA A 48 -15.39 7.93 -11.23
N PRO A 49 -14.95 6.65 -11.30
CA PRO A 49 -13.91 6.09 -10.44
C PRO A 49 -12.58 6.83 -10.49
N LEU A 50 -12.21 7.42 -11.63
CA LEU A 50 -10.95 8.19 -11.74
C LEU A 50 -10.98 9.49 -10.94
N ASP A 51 -12.14 10.08 -10.69
CA ASP A 51 -12.26 11.26 -9.83
C ASP A 51 -11.98 10.90 -8.37
N ARG A 52 -12.41 9.72 -7.96
CA ARG A 52 -12.07 9.15 -6.66
C ARG A 52 -10.56 8.85 -6.57
N LEU A 53 -9.97 8.28 -7.61
CA LEU A 53 -8.53 8.01 -7.69
C LEU A 53 -7.71 9.32 -7.64
N VAL A 54 -8.14 10.38 -8.32
CA VAL A 54 -7.53 11.72 -8.24
C VAL A 54 -7.48 12.22 -6.79
N THR A 55 -8.56 12.03 -6.03
CA THR A 55 -8.59 12.38 -4.61
C THR A 55 -7.53 11.61 -3.81
N LEU A 56 -7.33 10.31 -4.09
CA LEU A 56 -6.29 9.51 -3.44
C LEU A 56 -4.88 10.03 -3.79
N TYR A 57 -4.62 10.39 -5.04
CA TYR A 57 -3.34 11.00 -5.44
C TYR A 57 -3.04 12.31 -4.72
N GLN A 58 -4.08 13.12 -4.47
CA GLN A 58 -3.93 14.38 -3.74
C GLN A 58 -3.52 14.19 -2.27
N HIS A 59 -3.90 13.07 -1.66
CA HIS A 59 -3.62 12.76 -0.25
C HIS A 59 -2.40 11.86 -0.03
N ALA A 60 -1.80 11.33 -1.09
CA ALA A 60 -0.58 10.53 -1.02
C ALA A 60 0.58 11.30 -0.39
N LYS A 61 1.33 10.62 0.51
CA LYS A 61 2.39 11.23 1.33
C LYS A 61 3.79 10.73 0.99
N ARG A 62 3.92 9.45 0.62
CA ARG A 62 5.23 8.82 0.41
C ARG A 62 5.46 8.45 -1.03
N TYR A 63 4.54 7.67 -1.62
CA TYR A 63 4.69 7.21 -2.99
C TYR A 63 3.36 6.90 -3.68
N ILE A 64 3.38 6.97 -5.01
CA ILE A 64 2.32 6.52 -5.92
C ILE A 64 3.00 5.70 -7.02
N TYR A 65 2.74 4.40 -7.06
CA TYR A 65 3.24 3.51 -8.11
C TYR A 65 2.09 3.09 -9.02
N VAL A 66 2.18 3.48 -10.28
CA VAL A 66 1.14 3.30 -11.29
C VAL A 66 1.56 2.24 -12.29
N SER A 67 0.77 1.17 -12.43
CA SER A 67 0.88 0.17 -13.50
C SER A 67 -0.40 0.21 -14.32
N VAL A 68 -0.40 0.91 -15.45
CA VAL A 68 -1.61 1.05 -16.26
C VAL A 68 -1.31 0.96 -17.75
N TYR A 69 -2.14 0.17 -18.45
CA TYR A 69 -2.07 0.02 -19.89
C TYR A 69 -2.31 1.35 -20.62
N GLY A 70 -3.36 2.10 -20.23
CA GLY A 70 -3.73 3.38 -20.83
C GLY A 70 -3.92 4.49 -19.82
N LEU A 71 -3.18 5.60 -19.97
CA LEU A 71 -3.29 6.81 -19.15
C LEU A 71 -3.45 8.05 -20.04
N THR A 72 -4.67 8.57 -20.15
CA THR A 72 -4.96 9.79 -20.92
C THR A 72 -5.93 10.73 -20.21
N TYR A 73 -6.41 10.39 -18.99
CA TYR A 73 -7.31 11.22 -18.22
C TYR A 73 -6.58 12.44 -17.67
N PRO A 74 -6.90 13.68 -18.13
CA PRO A 74 -6.10 14.86 -17.80
C PRO A 74 -5.97 15.12 -16.31
N ARG A 75 -7.07 15.00 -15.56
CA ARG A 75 -7.08 15.23 -14.10
C ARG A 75 -6.19 14.26 -13.33
N ALA A 76 -6.07 12.99 -13.79
CA ALA A 76 -5.14 12.04 -13.19
C ALA A 76 -3.69 12.42 -13.48
N VAL A 77 -3.37 12.84 -14.70
CA VAL A 77 -2.04 13.32 -15.08
C VAL A 77 -1.64 14.54 -14.22
N GLU A 78 -2.52 15.54 -14.11
CA GLU A 78 -2.31 16.73 -13.31
C GLU A 78 -2.09 16.39 -11.82
N ALA A 79 -2.88 15.46 -11.27
CA ALA A 79 -2.76 15.05 -9.87
C ALA A 79 -1.44 14.31 -9.59
N LEU A 80 -0.95 13.47 -10.52
CA LEU A 80 0.36 12.83 -10.42
C LEU A 80 1.50 13.87 -10.46
N VAL A 81 1.42 14.84 -11.36
CA VAL A 81 2.38 15.96 -11.42
C VAL A 81 2.36 16.76 -10.12
N ALA A 82 1.18 17.06 -9.59
CA ALA A 82 1.05 17.76 -8.31
C ALA A 82 1.61 16.94 -7.13
N ALA A 83 1.40 15.63 -7.12
CA ALA A 83 2.00 14.74 -6.12
C ALA A 83 3.53 14.76 -6.20
N LYS A 84 4.10 14.67 -7.40
CA LYS A 84 5.55 14.78 -7.61
C LYS A 84 6.12 16.10 -7.10
N LYS A 85 5.44 17.22 -7.36
CA LYS A 85 5.83 18.55 -6.85
C LYS A 85 5.79 18.65 -5.31
N ARG A 86 4.94 17.87 -4.65
CA ARG A 86 4.90 17.74 -3.18
C ARG A 86 6.04 16.89 -2.61
N GLY A 87 6.85 16.24 -3.45
CA GLY A 87 7.95 15.36 -3.04
C GLY A 87 7.56 13.88 -2.94
N VAL A 88 6.36 13.50 -3.40
CA VAL A 88 5.93 12.10 -3.45
C VAL A 88 6.75 11.35 -4.50
N ASP A 89 7.21 10.11 -4.19
CA ASP A 89 7.88 9.23 -5.15
C ASP A 89 6.86 8.65 -6.13
N VAL A 90 6.68 9.32 -7.27
CA VAL A 90 5.76 8.86 -8.33
C VAL A 90 6.55 8.12 -9.39
N ARG A 91 6.12 6.88 -9.70
CA ARG A 91 6.68 6.04 -10.77
C ARG A 91 5.58 5.42 -11.61
N MET A 92 5.86 5.19 -12.89
CA MET A 92 4.89 4.61 -13.81
C MET A 92 5.47 3.47 -14.65
N LEU A 93 4.71 2.36 -14.71
CA LEU A 93 4.86 1.30 -15.70
C LEU A 93 3.71 1.38 -16.69
N THR A 94 4.01 1.27 -17.98
CA THR A 94 2.99 1.28 -19.03
C THR A 94 3.36 0.31 -20.16
N ASP A 95 2.44 0.14 -21.08
CA ASP A 95 2.62 -0.73 -22.25
C ASP A 95 3.37 -0.01 -23.36
N HIS A 96 4.32 -0.69 -23.99
CA HIS A 96 5.16 -0.14 -25.07
C HIS A 96 4.33 0.27 -26.29
N GLU A 97 3.42 -0.56 -26.76
CA GLU A 97 2.61 -0.26 -27.95
C GLU A 97 1.70 0.95 -27.70
N ARG A 98 1.16 1.06 -26.45
CA ARG A 98 0.33 2.21 -26.07
C ARG A 98 1.10 3.52 -26.02
N THR A 99 2.42 3.51 -25.88
CA THR A 99 3.21 4.76 -25.92
C THR A 99 3.19 5.43 -27.30
N GLN A 100 2.79 4.70 -28.34
CA GLN A 100 2.67 5.22 -29.70
C GLN A 100 1.33 5.94 -29.97
N ASP A 101 0.33 5.75 -29.12
CA ASP A 101 -0.93 6.52 -29.17
C ASP A 101 -0.68 7.98 -28.84
N LEU A 102 -1.11 8.90 -29.70
CA LEU A 102 -0.81 10.34 -29.57
C LEU A 102 -1.26 10.94 -28.21
N LYS A 103 -2.44 10.54 -27.74
CA LYS A 103 -2.97 11.06 -26.46
C LYS A 103 -2.16 10.51 -25.29
N GLN A 104 -1.83 9.22 -25.32
CA GLN A 104 -0.99 8.61 -24.31
C GLN A 104 0.42 9.21 -24.33
N HIS A 105 1.03 9.34 -25.49
CA HIS A 105 2.35 9.95 -25.64
C HIS A 105 2.40 11.35 -25.02
N THR A 106 1.39 12.18 -25.30
CA THR A 106 1.29 13.54 -24.72
C THR A 106 1.19 13.49 -23.18
N ALA A 107 0.39 12.60 -22.64
CA ALA A 107 0.26 12.41 -21.20
C ALA A 107 1.60 11.97 -20.57
N LEU A 108 2.26 10.98 -21.17
CA LEU A 108 3.56 10.49 -20.70
C LEU A 108 4.65 11.57 -20.78
N GLN A 109 4.69 12.37 -21.84
CA GLN A 109 5.61 13.51 -21.93
C GLN A 109 5.38 14.52 -20.80
N THR A 110 4.12 14.82 -20.48
CA THR A 110 3.78 15.72 -19.37
C THR A 110 4.32 15.20 -18.04
N LEU A 111 4.15 13.90 -17.78
CA LEU A 111 4.69 13.26 -16.57
C LEU A 111 6.23 13.28 -16.56
N ARG A 112 6.87 12.95 -17.67
CA ARG A 112 8.32 12.92 -17.80
C ARG A 112 8.94 14.32 -17.57
N LEU A 113 8.36 15.35 -18.16
CA LEU A 113 8.81 16.74 -17.97
C LEU A 113 8.66 17.21 -16.50
N ALA A 114 7.71 16.64 -15.76
CA ALA A 114 7.58 16.86 -14.33
C ALA A 114 8.57 16.02 -13.47
N GLY A 115 9.47 15.25 -14.11
CA GLY A 115 10.46 14.41 -13.41
C GLY A 115 9.90 13.11 -12.86
N ILE A 116 8.79 12.62 -13.41
CA ILE A 116 8.24 11.30 -13.08
C ILE A 116 8.89 10.26 -14.00
N PRO A 117 9.66 9.29 -13.45
CA PRO A 117 10.24 8.24 -14.25
C PRO A 117 9.18 7.26 -14.75
N ILE A 118 9.31 6.87 -16.01
CA ILE A 118 8.38 5.97 -16.71
C ILE A 118 9.18 4.83 -17.31
N ARG A 119 8.66 3.61 -17.20
CA ARG A 119 9.18 2.44 -17.91
C ARG A 119 8.08 1.78 -18.72
N ALA A 120 8.43 1.28 -19.90
CA ALA A 120 7.55 0.52 -20.76
C ALA A 120 8.06 -0.93 -20.89
N ASN A 121 7.15 -1.89 -21.06
CA ASN A 121 7.56 -3.27 -21.29
C ASN A 121 8.31 -3.42 -22.62
N GLN A 122 9.22 -4.38 -22.66
CA GLN A 122 9.96 -4.81 -23.87
C GLN A 122 9.97 -6.33 -24.04
N HIS A 123 9.13 -7.03 -23.27
CA HIS A 123 8.87 -8.46 -23.44
C HIS A 123 7.68 -8.67 -24.40
N ASP A 124 7.55 -9.88 -24.93
CA ASP A 124 6.37 -10.29 -25.67
C ASP A 124 5.11 -10.23 -24.79
N GLY A 125 3.99 -9.81 -25.36
CA GLY A 125 2.73 -9.57 -24.66
C GLY A 125 2.62 -8.17 -24.08
N LEU A 126 1.50 -7.89 -23.42
CA LEU A 126 1.13 -6.55 -22.96
C LEU A 126 1.45 -6.34 -21.48
N MET A 127 1.83 -5.12 -21.11
CA MET A 127 1.69 -4.65 -19.74
C MET A 127 0.22 -4.21 -19.53
N HIS A 128 -0.66 -5.16 -19.20
CA HIS A 128 -2.11 -4.93 -19.20
C HIS A 128 -2.74 -4.68 -17.82
N LEU A 129 -1.92 -4.41 -16.80
CA LEU A 129 -2.41 -4.04 -15.47
C LEU A 129 -3.17 -2.70 -15.49
N LYS A 130 -4.09 -2.54 -14.56
CA LYS A 130 -4.77 -1.30 -14.19
C LYS A 130 -4.73 -1.18 -12.67
N GLN A 131 -3.52 -0.98 -12.16
CA GLN A 131 -3.24 -1.02 -10.73
C GLN A 131 -2.49 0.23 -10.29
N VAL A 132 -2.86 0.74 -9.12
CA VAL A 132 -2.12 1.79 -8.41
C VAL A 132 -1.88 1.33 -6.98
N VAL A 133 -0.68 1.58 -6.48
CA VAL A 133 -0.34 1.35 -5.07
C VAL A 133 0.06 2.67 -4.44
N ILE A 134 -0.53 3.01 -3.29
CA ILE A 134 -0.27 4.26 -2.58
C ILE A 134 0.07 3.97 -1.12
N ASP A 135 1.21 4.44 -0.66
CA ASP A 135 1.62 4.57 0.76
C ASP A 135 1.59 3.29 1.61
N ASP A 136 1.69 2.09 1.04
CA ASP A 136 1.47 0.79 1.71
C ASP A 136 0.07 0.61 2.29
N GLU A 137 -0.89 1.41 1.87
CA GLU A 137 -2.25 1.39 2.43
C GLU A 137 -3.29 1.04 1.37
N ILE A 138 -3.11 1.55 0.15
CA ILE A 138 -4.11 1.48 -0.91
C ILE A 138 -3.56 0.71 -2.09
N ASN A 139 -4.36 -0.23 -2.59
CA ASN A 139 -4.17 -0.90 -3.87
C ASN A 139 -5.45 -0.80 -4.68
N THR A 140 -5.35 -0.45 -5.97
CA THR A 140 -6.50 -0.50 -6.87
C THR A 140 -6.41 -1.72 -7.77
N SER A 141 -7.56 -2.23 -8.21
CA SER A 141 -7.69 -3.34 -9.17
C SER A 141 -8.94 -3.15 -10.01
N GLY A 142 -8.97 -3.74 -11.19
CA GLY A 142 -10.16 -3.70 -12.05
C GLY A 142 -9.84 -3.74 -13.53
N SER A 143 -10.85 -3.44 -14.35
CA SER A 143 -10.74 -3.44 -15.82
C SER A 143 -10.29 -2.09 -16.38
N MET A 144 -10.49 -1.01 -15.61
CA MET A 144 -10.52 0.35 -16.10
C MET A 144 -9.15 0.93 -16.44
N ASN A 145 -8.94 1.29 -17.70
CA ASN A 145 -7.86 2.19 -18.09
C ASN A 145 -8.11 3.61 -17.56
N HIS A 146 -7.04 4.32 -17.27
CA HIS A 146 -7.12 5.69 -16.74
C HIS A 146 -7.33 6.70 -17.88
N THR A 147 -8.45 6.57 -18.58
CA THR A 147 -8.81 7.40 -19.74
C THR A 147 -10.16 8.08 -19.52
N THR A 148 -10.42 9.17 -20.26
CA THR A 148 -11.73 9.82 -20.23
C THR A 148 -12.84 8.85 -20.63
N SER A 149 -12.60 8.00 -21.64
CA SER A 149 -13.58 6.99 -22.06
C SER A 149 -13.84 5.99 -20.95
N GLY A 150 -12.81 5.50 -20.26
CA GLY A 150 -12.95 4.58 -19.13
C GLY A 150 -13.75 5.20 -17.99
N ASN A 151 -13.56 6.49 -17.70
CA ASN A 151 -14.24 7.15 -16.59
C ASN A 151 -15.70 7.50 -16.88
N SER A 152 -16.03 7.82 -18.15
CA SER A 152 -17.27 8.56 -18.45
C SER A 152 -18.18 7.89 -19.48
N TYR A 153 -17.70 6.85 -20.19
CA TYR A 153 -18.46 6.26 -21.30
C TYR A 153 -18.50 4.74 -21.29
N ASN A 154 -17.43 4.08 -20.83
CA ASN A 154 -17.37 2.63 -20.83
C ASN A 154 -18.01 2.04 -19.57
N ASP A 155 -18.51 0.81 -19.67
CA ASP A 155 -18.84 -0.01 -18.49
C ASP A 155 -17.55 -0.62 -17.94
N GLU A 156 -17.07 -0.06 -16.85
CA GLU A 156 -15.80 -0.46 -16.21
C GLU A 156 -15.98 -0.62 -14.70
N ARG A 157 -15.06 -1.32 -14.08
CA ARG A 157 -14.99 -1.48 -12.63
C ARG A 157 -13.61 -1.11 -12.11
N MET A 158 -13.60 -0.41 -10.98
CA MET A 158 -12.41 -0.16 -10.16
C MET A 158 -12.71 -0.51 -8.71
N ASP A 159 -11.89 -1.36 -8.12
CA ASP A 159 -11.90 -1.65 -6.69
C ASP A 159 -10.76 -0.88 -6.03
N ILE A 160 -11.07 -0.15 -4.97
CA ILE A 160 -10.10 0.50 -4.10
C ILE A 160 -10.03 -0.32 -2.81
N ILE A 161 -8.91 -0.97 -2.60
CA ILE A 161 -8.67 -1.88 -1.48
C ILE A 161 -7.77 -1.15 -0.48
N THR A 162 -8.28 -0.91 0.72
CA THR A 162 -7.49 -0.39 1.83
C THR A 162 -7.10 -1.55 2.72
N ASP A 163 -5.86 -2.02 2.53
CA ASP A 163 -5.26 -3.10 3.30
C ASP A 163 -3.74 -3.07 3.13
N ARG A 164 -3.03 -3.10 4.25
CA ARG A 164 -1.57 -3.02 4.24
C ARG A 164 -0.90 -4.24 3.60
N ALA A 165 -1.35 -5.44 3.89
CA ALA A 165 -0.71 -6.67 3.39
C ALA A 165 -0.89 -6.80 1.87
N ILE A 166 -2.10 -6.52 1.37
CA ILE A 166 -2.40 -6.49 -0.07
C ILE A 166 -1.59 -5.40 -0.77
N SER A 167 -1.50 -4.22 -0.20
CA SER A 167 -0.76 -3.08 -0.77
C SER A 167 0.75 -3.34 -0.79
N LEU A 168 1.31 -3.97 0.24
CA LEU A 168 2.72 -4.39 0.26
C LEU A 168 3.01 -5.41 -0.83
N LYS A 169 2.17 -6.44 -1.00
CA LYS A 169 2.32 -7.43 -2.07
C LYS A 169 2.26 -6.79 -3.45
N ALA A 170 1.34 -5.86 -3.66
CA ALA A 170 1.22 -5.11 -4.91
C ALA A 170 2.45 -4.22 -5.18
N ARG A 171 2.99 -3.57 -4.14
CA ARG A 171 4.23 -2.79 -4.22
C ARG A 171 5.43 -3.66 -4.57
N GLU A 172 5.58 -4.81 -3.93
CA GLU A 172 6.66 -5.76 -4.23
C GLU A 172 6.60 -6.22 -5.68
N HIS A 173 5.40 -6.52 -6.19
CA HIS A 173 5.21 -6.88 -7.58
C HIS A 173 5.57 -5.71 -8.52
N PHE A 174 5.13 -4.48 -8.22
CA PHE A 174 5.54 -3.29 -8.98
C PHE A 174 7.07 -3.16 -9.02
N LEU A 175 7.73 -3.25 -7.87
CA LEU A 175 9.19 -3.10 -7.77
C LEU A 175 9.94 -4.24 -8.45
N SER A 176 9.41 -5.46 -8.46
CA SER A 176 10.00 -6.57 -9.22
C SER A 176 10.01 -6.28 -10.72
N MET A 177 8.90 -5.77 -11.27
CA MET A 177 8.84 -5.33 -12.67
C MET A 177 9.73 -4.10 -12.91
N TRP A 178 9.67 -3.12 -12.01
CA TRP A 178 10.46 -1.90 -12.13
C TRP A 178 11.97 -2.15 -12.18
N ASN A 179 12.47 -3.11 -11.43
CA ASN A 179 13.89 -3.43 -11.30
C ASN A 179 14.36 -4.50 -12.30
N ASP A 180 13.50 -4.96 -13.19
CA ASP A 180 13.85 -5.94 -14.22
C ASP A 180 14.16 -5.24 -15.55
N PRO A 181 15.43 -4.96 -15.85
CA PRO A 181 15.83 -4.27 -17.08
C PRO A 181 15.66 -5.11 -18.36
N LEU A 182 15.46 -6.43 -18.23
CA LEU A 182 15.19 -7.30 -19.37
C LEU A 182 13.74 -7.21 -19.81
N ARG A 183 12.84 -6.86 -18.90
CA ARG A 183 11.41 -6.78 -19.18
C ARG A 183 10.88 -5.36 -19.31
N PHE A 184 11.50 -4.40 -18.68
CA PHE A 184 11.04 -3.01 -18.66
C PHE A 184 12.20 -2.03 -18.88
N ALA A 185 12.11 -1.23 -19.91
CA ALA A 185 13.09 -0.19 -20.25
C ALA A 185 12.55 1.21 -19.91
N GLU A 186 13.47 2.14 -19.66
CA GLU A 186 13.12 3.55 -19.50
C GLU A 186 12.49 4.09 -20.79
N TRP A 187 11.34 4.72 -20.65
CA TRP A 187 10.69 5.46 -21.72
C TRP A 187 11.25 6.89 -21.79
N LYS A 188 11.76 7.27 -22.97
CA LYS A 188 12.47 8.55 -23.22
C LYS A 188 11.67 9.50 -24.10
#